data_875306d4a8acb890cbe6d364c245232f
#
_entry.id   875306d4a8acb890cbe6d364c245232f
#
_cell.length_a   1.000
_cell.length_b   1.000
_cell.length_c   1.000
_cell.angle_alpha   90.00
_cell.angle_beta   90.00
_cell.angle_gamma   90.00
#
_symmetry.space_group_name_H-M   'P 1'
#
loop_
_entity.id
_entity.type
_entity.pdbx_description
1 polymer ?
#
loop_
_entity_poly.entity_id
_entity_poly.type
_entity_poly.pdbx_seq_one_letter_code
_entity_poly.pdbx_strand_id
1 'polypeptide(L)'
;MAKRVLITFISILILASCSSAPRYGKAAGAPKYKKAASAPSKKSKPKSKAIFIDPKTVNTNVKHKKRMVGISSFYAEDFHGKLTANGEVYDMYGLTAAHKTLPLNTVARVTNLENGKSLILRINDRGPYIQGRMLDCSYGAAKKLDFIKQGKTKVQVDVIEWGDGIYMHHRKLKN
;
A
#
# COMPACT_ATOMS: atom_id res chain seq x y z
N MET A 1 -32.43 -28.01 -66.96
CA MET A 1 -31.66 -26.77 -66.84
C MET A 1 -30.88 -26.80 -65.52
N ALA A 2 -29.60 -27.13 -65.59
CA ALA A 2 -28.76 -27.29 -64.41
C ALA A 2 -28.01 -25.99 -64.13
N LYS A 3 -28.24 -25.37 -62.99
CA LYS A 3 -27.46 -24.17 -62.55
C LYS A 3 -26.23 -24.69 -61.82
N ARG A 4 -25.06 -24.45 -62.44
CA ARG A 4 -23.75 -24.69 -61.87
C ARG A 4 -23.48 -23.57 -60.85
N VAL A 5 -23.34 -23.96 -59.56
CA VAL A 5 -22.87 -23.08 -58.51
C VAL A 5 -21.36 -23.17 -58.46
N LEU A 6 -20.72 -22.07 -58.81
CA LEU A 6 -19.26 -21.90 -58.79
C LEU A 6 -18.85 -21.51 -57.36
N ILE A 7 -18.25 -22.45 -56.61
CA ILE A 7 -17.70 -22.18 -55.29
C ILE A 7 -16.27 -21.67 -55.46
N THR A 8 -16.08 -20.37 -55.27
CA THR A 8 -14.78 -19.77 -55.22
C THR A 8 -14.18 -19.92 -53.82
N PHE A 9 -13.13 -20.75 -53.75
CA PHE A 9 -12.31 -20.85 -52.55
C PHE A 9 -11.48 -19.57 -52.39
N ILE A 10 -11.83 -18.74 -51.43
CA ILE A 10 -10.98 -17.62 -50.99
C ILE A 10 -10.01 -18.20 -49.96
N SER A 11 -8.76 -18.40 -50.39
CA SER A 11 -7.64 -18.73 -49.50
C SER A 11 -7.29 -17.49 -48.69
N ILE A 12 -7.69 -17.48 -47.42
CA ILE A 12 -7.26 -16.47 -46.46
C ILE A 12 -5.84 -16.84 -46.01
N LEU A 13 -4.87 -16.13 -46.53
CA LEU A 13 -3.47 -16.20 -46.13
C LEU A 13 -3.34 -15.48 -44.77
N ILE A 14 -3.32 -16.23 -43.69
CA ILE A 14 -3.05 -15.68 -42.35
C ILE A 14 -1.56 -15.44 -42.25
N LEU A 15 -1.14 -14.19 -42.46
CA LEU A 15 0.19 -13.73 -42.09
C LEU A 15 0.34 -13.71 -40.58
N ALA A 16 0.97 -14.73 -40.05
CA ALA A 16 1.42 -14.74 -38.65
C ALA A 16 2.49 -13.65 -38.50
N SER A 17 2.07 -12.47 -38.06
CA SER A 17 2.99 -11.43 -37.61
C SER A 17 3.56 -11.84 -36.27
N CYS A 18 4.74 -12.46 -36.31
CA CYS A 18 5.54 -12.75 -35.12
C CYS A 18 6.12 -11.43 -34.61
N SER A 19 5.37 -10.72 -33.76
CA SER A 19 5.84 -9.57 -33.01
C SER A 19 6.85 -10.06 -31.97
N SER A 20 8.16 -9.97 -32.31
CA SER A 20 9.24 -10.21 -31.35
C SER A 20 9.19 -9.15 -30.26
N ALA A 21 8.81 -9.53 -29.05
CA ALA A 21 8.94 -8.68 -27.87
C ALA A 21 10.39 -8.20 -27.73
N PRO A 22 10.63 -6.93 -27.41
CA PRO A 22 11.98 -6.43 -27.19
C PRO A 22 12.59 -7.17 -26.01
N ARG A 23 13.63 -7.96 -26.28
CA ARG A 23 14.48 -8.56 -25.24
C ARG A 23 15.18 -7.40 -24.54
N TYR A 24 14.84 -7.18 -23.29
CA TYR A 24 15.54 -6.26 -22.41
C TYR A 24 17.00 -6.68 -22.35
N GLY A 25 17.87 -5.91 -23.02
CA GLY A 25 19.30 -6.12 -23.07
C GLY A 25 19.84 -6.14 -21.64
N LYS A 26 20.72 -7.13 -21.35
CA LYS A 26 21.49 -7.17 -20.11
C LYS A 26 22.20 -5.83 -19.96
N ALA A 27 21.79 -5.03 -18.97
CA ALA A 27 22.49 -3.82 -18.60
C ALA A 27 23.90 -4.20 -18.15
N ALA A 28 24.88 -3.79 -18.94
CA ALA A 28 26.28 -3.88 -18.60
C ALA A 28 26.55 -2.95 -17.42
N GLY A 29 27.19 -3.49 -16.37
CA GLY A 29 27.91 -2.70 -15.37
C GLY A 29 27.05 -2.01 -14.31
N ALA A 30 26.66 -2.76 -13.27
CA ALA A 30 26.31 -2.12 -12.01
C ALA A 30 27.50 -1.31 -11.48
N PRO A 31 27.33 -0.03 -11.09
CA PRO A 31 28.39 0.74 -10.50
C PRO A 31 28.81 0.10 -9.17
N LYS A 32 30.10 -0.29 -9.06
CA LYS A 32 30.67 -0.78 -7.81
C LYS A 32 30.61 0.33 -6.77
N TYR A 33 29.72 0.22 -5.80
CA TYR A 33 29.71 1.07 -4.62
C TYR A 33 31.03 0.89 -3.86
N LYS A 34 31.86 1.93 -3.86
CA LYS A 34 33.02 1.99 -2.97
C LYS A 34 32.49 2.06 -1.54
N LYS A 35 32.87 1.08 -0.71
CA LYS A 35 32.63 1.07 0.72
C LYS A 35 33.20 2.37 1.31
N ALA A 36 32.35 3.30 1.69
CA ALA A 36 32.76 4.46 2.44
C ALA A 36 33.18 4.02 3.84
N ALA A 37 34.33 4.51 4.29
CA ALA A 37 34.90 4.21 5.58
C ALA A 37 33.94 4.58 6.71
N SER A 38 33.84 3.70 7.70
CA SER A 38 33.02 3.81 8.88
C SER A 38 33.44 5.01 9.74
N ALA A 39 32.61 6.06 9.79
CA ALA A 39 32.71 7.07 10.83
C ALA A 39 32.01 6.54 12.11
N PRO A 40 32.53 6.85 13.32
CA PRO A 40 31.97 6.32 14.55
C PRO A 40 30.60 6.92 14.82
N SER A 41 29.54 6.11 14.74
CA SER A 41 28.19 6.51 15.06
C SER A 41 28.03 6.64 16.58
N LYS A 42 27.85 7.87 17.06
CA LYS A 42 27.29 8.10 18.39
C LYS A 42 25.86 7.57 18.41
N LYS A 43 25.67 6.47 19.15
CA LYS A 43 24.38 5.85 19.42
C LYS A 43 23.50 6.83 20.20
N SER A 44 22.44 7.32 19.55
CA SER A 44 21.21 7.71 20.23
C SER A 44 20.07 7.01 19.51
N LYS A 45 19.69 5.85 20.01
CA LYS A 45 18.43 5.18 19.63
C LYS A 45 17.29 5.96 20.27
N PRO A 46 16.35 6.52 19.51
CA PRO A 46 15.04 6.83 20.07
C PRO A 46 14.38 5.48 20.35
N LYS A 47 14.19 5.14 21.63
CA LYS A 47 13.33 4.05 22.05
C LYS A 47 11.89 4.45 21.78
N SER A 48 11.40 4.27 20.56
CA SER A 48 9.97 4.18 20.35
C SER A 48 9.52 2.85 20.97
N LYS A 49 9.05 2.91 22.22
CA LYS A 49 8.31 1.81 22.81
C LYS A 49 7.07 1.59 21.92
N ALA A 50 7.09 0.54 21.09
CA ALA A 50 5.87 0.03 20.51
C ALA A 50 4.97 -0.34 21.68
N ILE A 51 3.92 0.45 21.90
CA ILE A 51 2.90 0.15 22.89
C ILE A 51 2.13 -1.03 22.32
N PHE A 52 2.45 -2.23 22.78
CA PHE A 52 1.70 -3.44 22.50
C PHE A 52 0.43 -3.34 23.36
N ILE A 53 -0.66 -2.88 22.78
CA ILE A 53 -1.95 -2.87 23.47
C ILE A 53 -2.53 -4.26 23.28
N ASP A 54 -2.60 -5.03 24.37
CA ASP A 54 -3.29 -6.33 24.42
C ASP A 54 -4.74 -6.12 23.97
N PRO A 55 -5.26 -6.89 23.00
CA PRO A 55 -6.64 -6.73 22.52
C PRO A 55 -7.69 -6.89 23.63
N LYS A 56 -7.36 -7.50 24.77
CA LYS A 56 -8.27 -7.63 25.92
C LYS A 56 -8.36 -6.39 26.81
N THR A 57 -7.41 -5.46 26.72
CA THR A 57 -7.39 -4.21 27.52
C THR A 57 -7.84 -2.97 26.75
N VAL A 58 -8.36 -3.14 25.55
CA VAL A 58 -8.89 -2.00 24.78
C VAL A 58 -10.17 -1.50 25.47
N ASN A 59 -10.00 -0.44 26.25
CA ASN A 59 -11.13 0.29 26.81
C ASN A 59 -12.10 0.68 25.69
N THR A 60 -13.27 0.01 25.64
CA THR A 60 -14.27 0.18 24.57
C THR A 60 -14.97 1.54 24.61
N ASN A 61 -14.67 2.37 25.63
CA ASN A 61 -15.31 3.68 25.85
C ASN A 61 -14.62 4.85 25.13
N VAL A 62 -13.70 4.62 24.17
CA VAL A 62 -13.17 5.73 23.35
C VAL A 62 -14.26 6.22 22.43
N LYS A 63 -14.75 7.44 22.68
CA LYS A 63 -15.73 8.12 21.83
C LYS A 63 -15.13 8.32 20.43
N HIS A 64 -15.62 7.55 19.45
CA HIS A 64 -15.17 7.71 18.06
C HIS A 64 -15.71 9.00 17.47
N LYS A 65 -14.87 9.71 16.73
CA LYS A 65 -15.26 10.93 15.99
C LYS A 65 -16.00 10.60 14.69
N LYS A 66 -15.69 9.45 14.07
CA LYS A 66 -16.34 8.97 12.84
C LYS A 66 -16.13 7.45 12.72
N ARG A 67 -17.15 6.76 12.25
CA ARG A 67 -17.09 5.32 11.92
C ARG A 67 -17.38 5.09 10.44
N MET A 68 -16.64 4.20 9.82
CA MET A 68 -16.79 3.78 8.44
C MET A 68 -16.58 2.27 8.34
N VAL A 69 -17.26 1.63 7.36
CA VAL A 69 -17.11 0.21 7.08
C VAL A 69 -16.88 0.06 5.57
N GLY A 70 -15.92 -0.77 5.18
CA GLY A 70 -15.58 -1.00 3.79
C GLY A 70 -14.54 -2.09 3.60
N ILE A 71 -14.12 -2.29 2.35
CA ILE A 71 -13.07 -3.25 2.02
C ILE A 71 -11.69 -2.62 2.20
N SER A 72 -10.79 -3.33 2.88
CA SER A 72 -9.37 -3.03 2.96
C SER A 72 -8.56 -4.03 2.17
N SER A 73 -7.48 -3.57 1.55
CA SER A 73 -6.36 -4.36 1.06
C SER A 73 -5.06 -3.86 1.68
N PHE A 74 -3.91 -4.26 1.14
CA PHE A 74 -2.62 -3.78 1.59
C PHE A 74 -1.68 -3.54 0.41
N TYR A 75 -0.65 -2.72 0.63
CA TYR A 75 0.36 -2.39 -0.36
C TYR A 75 1.31 -3.55 -0.63
N ALA A 76 1.71 -3.71 -1.89
CA ALA A 76 2.78 -4.60 -2.29
C ALA A 76 4.17 -4.09 -1.83
N GLU A 77 5.16 -4.97 -1.86
CA GLU A 77 6.55 -4.66 -1.48
C GLU A 77 7.18 -3.55 -2.33
N ASP A 78 6.76 -3.43 -3.59
CA ASP A 78 7.27 -2.43 -4.55
C ASP A 78 7.10 -0.97 -4.11
N PHE A 79 6.31 -0.71 -3.08
CA PHE A 79 6.11 0.63 -2.53
C PHE A 79 7.08 0.95 -1.39
N HIS A 80 7.79 -0.04 -0.83
CA HIS A 80 8.74 0.20 0.25
C HIS A 80 9.83 1.20 -0.16
N GLY A 81 10.09 2.18 0.69
CA GLY A 81 11.07 3.24 0.44
C GLY A 81 10.58 4.39 -0.45
N LYS A 82 9.38 4.33 -1.03
CA LYS A 82 8.78 5.46 -1.78
C LYS A 82 8.16 6.48 -0.84
N LEU A 83 8.00 7.70 -1.33
CA LEU A 83 7.32 8.75 -0.57
C LEU A 83 5.81 8.52 -0.55
N THR A 84 5.23 8.68 0.63
CA THR A 84 3.78 8.72 0.84
C THR A 84 3.22 10.12 0.58
N ALA A 85 1.90 10.26 0.54
CA ALA A 85 1.24 11.54 0.28
C ALA A 85 1.54 12.61 1.34
N ASN A 86 1.85 12.23 2.59
CA ASN A 86 2.28 13.20 3.61
C ASN A 86 3.78 13.53 3.56
N GLY A 87 4.56 12.90 2.63
CA GLY A 87 5.99 13.14 2.45
C GLY A 87 6.90 12.26 3.30
N GLU A 88 6.37 11.29 4.02
CA GLU A 88 7.17 10.28 4.73
C GLU A 88 7.68 9.21 3.75
N VAL A 89 8.75 8.56 4.10
CA VAL A 89 9.19 7.33 3.41
C VAL A 89 8.31 6.17 3.88
N TYR A 90 7.66 5.49 2.93
CA TYR A 90 6.82 4.34 3.25
C TYR A 90 7.64 3.20 3.84
N ASP A 91 7.30 2.80 5.05
CA ASP A 91 7.79 1.59 5.70
C ASP A 91 6.69 0.51 5.65
N MET A 92 6.95 -0.55 4.88
CA MET A 92 5.99 -1.65 4.73
C MET A 92 5.69 -2.36 6.06
N TYR A 93 6.58 -2.32 7.03
CA TYR A 93 6.39 -2.92 8.36
C TYR A 93 5.77 -1.99 9.38
N GLY A 94 5.65 -0.70 9.05
CA GLY A 94 4.99 0.32 9.89
C GLY A 94 3.49 0.05 10.07
N LEU A 95 2.85 0.79 10.98
CA LEU A 95 1.40 0.71 11.21
C LEU A 95 0.72 1.94 10.59
N THR A 96 0.66 1.95 9.26
CA THR A 96 0.10 3.04 8.47
C THR A 96 -0.92 2.53 7.45
N ALA A 97 -1.68 3.44 6.88
CA ALA A 97 -2.59 3.14 5.79
C ALA A 97 -2.84 4.35 4.89
N ALA A 98 -3.37 4.08 3.69
CA ALA A 98 -3.91 5.08 2.79
C ALA A 98 -5.43 5.13 2.86
N HIS A 99 -5.98 6.34 2.80
CA HIS A 99 -7.39 6.59 2.65
C HIS A 99 -7.64 7.78 1.70
N LYS A 100 -8.73 7.71 0.91
CA LYS A 100 -9.00 8.72 -0.13
C LYS A 100 -9.18 10.12 0.44
N THR A 101 -9.95 10.26 1.50
CA THR A 101 -10.49 11.55 1.96
C THR A 101 -10.23 11.89 3.44
N LEU A 102 -9.83 10.92 4.28
CA LEU A 102 -9.48 11.25 5.66
C LEU A 102 -8.29 12.22 5.67
N PRO A 103 -8.27 13.24 6.54
CA PRO A 103 -7.10 14.08 6.70
C PRO A 103 -5.83 13.25 6.92
N LEU A 104 -4.70 13.65 6.32
CA LEU A 104 -3.42 13.02 6.60
C LEU A 104 -3.11 13.16 8.09
N ASN A 105 -2.37 12.21 8.62
CA ASN A 105 -2.05 12.08 10.05
C ASN A 105 -3.25 11.70 10.97
N THR A 106 -4.43 11.42 10.40
CA THR A 106 -5.56 10.87 11.17
C THR A 106 -5.17 9.55 11.82
N VAL A 107 -5.45 9.44 13.12
CA VAL A 107 -5.29 8.20 13.89
C VAL A 107 -6.62 7.48 13.97
N ALA A 108 -6.64 6.22 13.60
CA ALA A 108 -7.85 5.42 13.56
C ALA A 108 -7.61 4.00 14.11
N ARG A 109 -8.63 3.44 14.77
CA ARG A 109 -8.71 2.02 15.04
C ARG A 109 -9.30 1.33 13.82
N VAL A 110 -8.59 0.32 13.33
CA VAL A 110 -9.07 -0.55 12.25
C VAL A 110 -9.33 -1.92 12.83
N THR A 111 -10.53 -2.43 12.61
CA THR A 111 -10.98 -3.75 13.06
C THR A 111 -11.30 -4.59 11.83
N ASN A 112 -10.66 -5.75 11.71
CA ASN A 112 -11.03 -6.76 10.74
C ASN A 112 -12.32 -7.45 11.21
N LEU A 113 -13.40 -7.29 10.45
CA LEU A 113 -14.72 -7.79 10.84
C LEU A 113 -14.88 -9.31 10.67
N GLU A 114 -13.95 -9.97 9.98
CA GLU A 114 -13.97 -11.41 9.78
C GLU A 114 -13.39 -12.19 10.97
N ASN A 115 -12.42 -11.57 11.68
CA ASN A 115 -11.73 -12.24 12.80
C ASN A 115 -11.70 -11.44 14.11
N GLY A 116 -12.25 -10.23 14.12
CA GLY A 116 -12.31 -9.36 15.30
C GLY A 116 -10.98 -8.71 15.70
N LYS A 117 -9.86 -8.99 15.01
CA LYS A 117 -8.57 -8.37 15.31
C LYS A 117 -8.61 -6.89 14.99
N SER A 118 -8.05 -6.08 15.89
CA SER A 118 -8.00 -4.63 15.72
C SER A 118 -6.64 -4.06 16.06
N LEU A 119 -6.28 -2.94 15.44
CA LEU A 119 -5.09 -2.17 15.75
C LEU A 119 -5.32 -0.68 15.51
N ILE A 120 -4.50 0.15 16.10
CA ILE A 120 -4.46 1.59 15.85
C ILE A 120 -3.38 1.84 14.81
N LEU A 121 -3.73 2.59 13.76
CA LEU A 121 -2.82 3.00 12.72
C LEU A 121 -3.03 4.47 12.35
N ARG A 122 -2.08 5.01 11.59
CA ARG A 122 -2.12 6.39 11.12
C ARG A 122 -2.32 6.42 9.60
N ILE A 123 -3.16 7.34 9.14
CA ILE A 123 -3.37 7.62 7.71
C ILE A 123 -2.27 8.58 7.25
N ASN A 124 -1.31 8.09 6.49
CA ASN A 124 -0.20 8.90 5.98
C ASN A 124 -0.14 8.96 4.44
N ASP A 125 -1.07 8.28 3.75
CA ASP A 125 -1.06 8.21 2.31
C ASP A 125 -2.45 8.36 1.68
N ARG A 126 -2.49 8.54 0.35
CA ARG A 126 -3.69 8.67 -0.47
C ARG A 126 -3.93 7.41 -1.29
N GLY A 127 -5.18 7.03 -1.39
CA GLY A 127 -5.66 5.81 -2.02
C GLY A 127 -6.71 5.14 -1.14
N PRO A 128 -7.16 3.94 -1.50
CA PRO A 128 -6.95 3.25 -2.77
C PRO A 128 -7.66 3.91 -3.93
N TYR A 129 -7.06 3.88 -5.13
CA TYR A 129 -7.70 4.37 -6.36
C TYR A 129 -8.45 3.27 -7.12
N ILE A 130 -8.52 2.07 -6.55
CA ILE A 130 -9.28 0.95 -7.07
C ILE A 130 -10.71 1.02 -6.53
N GLN A 131 -11.69 0.86 -7.45
CA GLN A 131 -13.11 0.89 -7.09
C GLN A 131 -13.45 -0.21 -6.08
N GLY A 132 -14.34 0.10 -5.14
CA GLY A 132 -14.81 -0.84 -4.10
C GLY A 132 -13.87 -0.97 -2.89
N ARG A 133 -12.63 -0.45 -2.94
CA ARG A 133 -11.74 -0.41 -1.78
C ARG A 133 -11.84 0.93 -1.05
N MET A 134 -11.84 0.86 0.26
CA MET A 134 -11.89 2.02 1.16
C MET A 134 -10.52 2.34 1.78
N LEU A 135 -9.75 1.32 2.14
CA LEU A 135 -8.50 1.45 2.87
C LEU A 135 -7.43 0.53 2.27
N ASP A 136 -6.19 1.02 2.16
CA ASP A 136 -5.03 0.18 1.89
C ASP A 136 -4.08 0.25 3.08
N CYS A 137 -3.91 -0.88 3.77
CA CYS A 137 -3.01 -1.00 4.91
C CYS A 137 -1.56 -1.19 4.47
N SER A 138 -0.59 -0.85 5.32
CA SER A 138 0.76 -1.38 5.20
C SER A 138 0.76 -2.90 5.35
N TYR A 139 1.79 -3.56 4.83
CA TYR A 139 1.97 -5.01 5.01
C TYR A 139 2.01 -5.39 6.50
N GLY A 140 2.74 -4.62 7.32
CA GLY A 140 2.81 -4.85 8.77
C GLY A 140 1.46 -4.75 9.48
N ALA A 141 0.62 -3.79 9.06
CA ALA A 141 -0.73 -3.66 9.58
C ALA A 141 -1.63 -4.83 9.13
N ALA A 142 -1.58 -5.22 7.85
CA ALA A 142 -2.35 -6.33 7.32
C ALA A 142 -1.97 -7.67 7.98
N LYS A 143 -0.68 -7.86 8.26
CA LYS A 143 -0.18 -9.03 9.00
C LYS A 143 -0.74 -9.09 10.42
N LYS A 144 -0.80 -7.97 11.13
CA LYS A 144 -1.38 -7.91 12.49
C LYS A 144 -2.89 -8.08 12.49
N LEU A 145 -3.58 -7.57 11.47
CA LEU A 145 -5.02 -7.77 11.26
C LEU A 145 -5.35 -9.16 10.71
N ASP A 146 -4.31 -9.93 10.31
CA ASP A 146 -4.39 -11.31 9.86
C ASP A 146 -5.29 -11.52 8.63
N PHE A 147 -4.98 -10.77 7.56
CA PHE A 147 -5.65 -10.95 6.27
C PHE A 147 -4.69 -11.00 5.06
N ILE A 148 -3.37 -11.26 5.30
CA ILE A 148 -2.38 -11.37 4.23
C ILE A 148 -2.77 -12.47 3.22
N LYS A 149 -3.22 -13.63 3.72
CA LYS A 149 -3.58 -14.77 2.86
C LYS A 149 -4.78 -14.47 1.97
N GLN A 150 -5.74 -13.71 2.47
CA GLN A 150 -6.97 -13.32 1.76
C GLN A 150 -6.73 -12.17 0.78
N GLY A 151 -5.65 -11.38 0.95
CA GLY A 151 -5.34 -10.19 0.16
C GLY A 151 -6.24 -8.99 0.44
N LYS A 152 -7.48 -9.21 0.86
CA LYS A 152 -8.49 -8.21 1.21
C LYS A 152 -9.44 -8.74 2.28
N THR A 153 -10.02 -7.82 3.07
CA THR A 153 -11.02 -8.14 4.10
C THR A 153 -11.96 -6.97 4.33
N LYS A 154 -13.10 -7.22 4.95
CA LYS A 154 -14.02 -6.17 5.39
C LYS A 154 -13.55 -5.62 6.73
N VAL A 155 -13.38 -4.30 6.80
CA VAL A 155 -12.91 -3.63 8.01
C VAL A 155 -13.89 -2.56 8.48
N GLN A 156 -13.89 -2.31 9.79
CA GLN A 156 -14.44 -1.12 10.41
C GLN A 156 -13.29 -0.18 10.76
N VAL A 157 -13.44 1.09 10.42
CA VAL A 157 -12.49 2.17 10.75
C VAL A 157 -13.16 3.15 11.68
N ASP A 158 -12.65 3.28 12.89
CA ASP A 158 -13.11 4.21 13.91
C ASP A 158 -12.06 5.32 14.10
N VAL A 159 -12.38 6.54 13.67
CA VAL A 159 -11.49 7.69 13.83
C VAL A 159 -11.39 8.08 15.29
N ILE A 160 -10.19 8.00 15.86
CA ILE A 160 -9.87 8.37 17.24
C ILE A 160 -9.48 9.84 17.30
N GLU A 161 -8.58 10.25 16.39
CA GLU A 161 -8.05 11.60 16.32
C GLU A 161 -7.97 12.06 14.86
N TRP A 162 -8.49 13.27 14.59
CA TRP A 162 -8.33 13.86 13.27
C TRP A 162 -6.90 14.34 13.07
N GLY A 163 -6.33 13.99 11.92
CA GLY A 163 -5.05 14.55 11.51
C GLY A 163 -5.16 16.01 11.12
N ASP A 164 -4.03 16.67 11.10
CA ASP A 164 -3.88 18.07 10.69
C ASP A 164 -3.96 18.27 9.16
N GLY A 165 -3.90 17.19 8.39
CA GLY A 165 -3.88 17.23 6.93
C GLY A 165 -2.58 17.77 6.33
N ILE A 166 -1.57 18.01 7.14
CA ILE A 166 -0.33 18.64 6.72
C ILE A 166 0.54 17.63 5.96
N TYR A 167 1.09 18.08 4.85
CA TYR A 167 2.12 17.38 4.10
C TYR A 167 3.49 17.76 4.67
N MET A 168 4.35 16.78 4.91
CA MET A 168 5.74 17.08 5.24
C MET A 168 6.42 17.67 4.01
N HIS A 169 6.67 18.99 4.04
CA HIS A 169 7.54 19.59 3.05
C HIS A 169 8.98 19.14 3.35
N HIS A 170 9.57 18.38 2.44
CA HIS A 170 11.01 18.19 2.47
C HIS A 170 11.65 19.57 2.40
N ARG A 171 12.18 20.06 3.53
CA ARG A 171 12.98 21.26 3.56
C ARG A 171 14.14 21.03 2.61
N LYS A 172 14.11 21.66 1.43
CA LYS A 172 15.26 21.66 0.52
C LYS A 172 16.42 22.16 1.37
N LEU A 173 17.39 21.28 1.65
CA LEU A 173 18.66 21.69 2.23
C LEU A 173 19.22 22.69 1.23
N LYS A 174 19.29 23.97 1.61
CA LYS A 174 20.01 24.98 0.85
C LYS A 174 21.47 24.57 0.96
N ASN A 175 22.03 24.11 -0.16
CA ASN A 175 23.48 23.98 -0.32
C ASN A 175 24.10 25.36 -0.25
#